data_0bc814f75d200ffeea7ad32fc2121750
#
_entry.id   0bc814f75d200ffeea7ad32fc2121750
#
_cell.length_a   1.000
_cell.length_b   1.000
_cell.length_c   1.000
_cell.angle_alpha   90.00
_cell.angle_beta   90.00
_cell.angle_gamma   90.00
#
_symmetry.space_group_name_H-M   'P 1'
#
loop_
_entity.id
_entity.type
_entity.pdbx_description
1 polymer ?
#
loop_
_entity_poly.entity_id
_entity_poly.type
_entity_poly.pdbx_seq_one_letter_code
_entity_poly.pdbx_strand_id
1 'polypeptide(L)'
;MKEKEILRRTMTDRVRVTRWVTEAGVRTERTLWDGLECALSRGVNSALPKLGGEMEPVSEDRYRMMLYLPTGTVLLAGDRVEVRREGQIFSGISSGSVGYPSFAAAGVEIQEVKPEG
;
A
#
# COMPACT_ATOMS: atom_id res chain seq x y z
N MET A 1 5.34 -14.33 -18.29
CA MET A 1 4.36 -13.62 -18.91
C MET A 1 2.97 -13.93 -18.40
N LYS A 2 2.69 -15.16 -18.27
CA LYS A 2 1.39 -15.49 -17.72
C LYS A 2 1.25 -15.08 -16.29
N GLU A 3 2.31 -15.08 -15.54
CA GLU A 3 2.31 -14.64 -14.16
C GLU A 3 1.94 -13.16 -14.07
N LYS A 4 2.48 -12.33 -14.94
CA LYS A 4 2.14 -10.93 -14.97
C LYS A 4 0.67 -10.71 -15.27
N GLU A 5 0.14 -11.46 -16.22
CA GLU A 5 -1.26 -11.33 -16.59
C GLU A 5 -2.18 -11.76 -15.46
N ILE A 6 -1.81 -12.83 -14.77
CA ILE A 6 -2.61 -13.31 -13.65
C ILE A 6 -2.62 -12.28 -12.55
N LEU A 7 -1.46 -11.72 -12.23
CA LEU A 7 -1.39 -10.70 -11.20
C LEU A 7 -2.21 -9.47 -11.56
N ARG A 8 -2.18 -9.07 -12.81
CA ARG A 8 -2.96 -7.92 -13.23
C ARG A 8 -4.45 -8.16 -13.08
N ARG A 9 -4.89 -9.37 -13.32
CA ARG A 9 -6.30 -9.70 -13.17
C ARG A 9 -6.75 -9.63 -11.72
N THR A 10 -5.82 -9.81 -10.78
CA THR A 10 -6.16 -9.72 -9.37
C THR A 10 -5.98 -8.31 -8.82
N MET A 11 -5.44 -7.40 -9.62
CA MET A 11 -5.27 -6.02 -9.19
C MET A 11 -6.51 -5.22 -9.51
N THR A 12 -7.54 -5.44 -8.68
CA THR A 12 -8.84 -4.82 -8.90
C THR A 12 -9.05 -3.57 -8.07
N ASP A 13 -8.12 -3.25 -7.21
CA ASP A 13 -8.18 -2.04 -6.42
C ASP A 13 -7.48 -0.89 -7.15
N ARG A 14 -7.66 0.32 -6.65
CA ARG A 14 -7.01 1.49 -7.22
C ARG A 14 -6.35 2.27 -6.11
N VAL A 15 -5.14 2.76 -6.38
CA VAL A 15 -4.40 3.49 -5.36
C VAL A 15 -3.98 4.87 -5.86
N ARG A 16 -4.06 5.83 -4.96
CA ARG A 16 -3.50 7.14 -5.16
C ARG A 16 -2.29 7.25 -4.24
N VAL A 17 -1.15 7.62 -4.81
CA VAL A 17 0.10 7.74 -4.06
C VAL A 17 0.56 9.18 -4.08
N THR A 18 0.81 9.74 -2.91
CA THR A 18 1.33 11.09 -2.80
C THR A 18 2.62 11.08 -1.99
N ARG A 19 3.46 12.04 -2.29
CA ARG A 19 4.78 12.14 -1.64
C ARG A 19 5.03 13.59 -1.26
N TRP A 20 5.56 13.80 -0.07
CA TRP A 20 6.01 15.11 0.33
C TRP A 20 7.36 15.37 -0.31
N VAL A 21 7.49 16.51 -0.98
CA VAL A 21 8.75 16.92 -1.59
C VAL A 21 9.04 18.35 -1.15
N THR A 22 10.32 18.68 -1.12
CA THR A 22 10.73 20.04 -0.78
C THR A 22 11.27 20.70 -2.04
N GLU A 23 10.65 21.78 -2.44
CA GLU A 23 11.06 22.53 -3.61
C GLU A 23 11.24 23.98 -3.19
N ALA A 24 12.41 24.55 -3.47
CA ALA A 24 12.74 25.92 -3.12
C ALA A 24 12.44 26.23 -1.64
N GLY A 25 12.73 25.27 -0.78
CA GLY A 25 12.53 25.45 0.66
C GLY A 25 11.10 25.25 1.12
N VAL A 26 10.17 24.97 0.22
CA VAL A 26 8.79 24.78 0.57
C VAL A 26 8.41 23.31 0.45
N ARG A 27 7.77 22.78 1.48
CA ARG A 27 7.31 21.40 1.49
C ARG A 27 5.95 21.33 0.86
N THR A 28 5.83 20.55 -0.21
CA THR A 28 4.56 20.39 -0.92
C THR A 28 4.27 18.92 -1.13
N GLU A 29 3.01 18.60 -1.29
CA GLU A 29 2.59 17.25 -1.57
C GLU A 29 2.44 17.08 -3.07
N ARG A 30 3.01 16.01 -3.60
CA ARG A 30 2.95 15.74 -5.03
C ARG A 30 2.28 14.39 -5.26
N THR A 31 1.31 14.36 -6.13
CA THR A 31 0.64 13.11 -6.51
C THR A 31 1.51 12.41 -7.55
N LEU A 32 1.91 11.18 -7.23
CA LEU A 32 2.73 10.37 -8.13
C LEU A 32 1.87 9.50 -9.04
N TRP A 33 0.85 8.89 -8.48
CA TRP A 33 -0.12 8.08 -9.22
C TRP A 33 -1.49 8.34 -8.65
N ASP A 34 -2.49 8.30 -9.54
CA ASP A 34 -3.87 8.44 -9.11
C ASP A 34 -4.67 7.42 -9.92
N GLY A 35 -5.23 6.44 -9.23
CA GLY A 35 -5.98 5.39 -9.89
C GLY A 35 -5.13 4.27 -10.45
N LEU A 36 -3.93 4.09 -9.92
CA LEU A 36 -3.07 3.00 -10.34
C LEU A 36 -3.65 1.66 -9.90
N GLU A 37 -3.65 0.70 -10.80
CA GLU A 37 -4.14 -0.64 -10.48
C GLU A 37 -3.27 -1.28 -9.41
N CYS A 38 -3.91 -1.93 -8.46
CA CYS A 38 -3.20 -2.56 -7.36
C CYS A 38 -4.07 -3.62 -6.71
N ALA A 39 -3.48 -4.35 -5.78
CA ALA A 39 -4.21 -5.28 -4.96
C ALA A 39 -3.75 -5.10 -3.52
N LEU A 40 -4.69 -4.79 -2.65
CA LEU A 40 -4.41 -4.63 -1.23
C LEU A 40 -4.76 -5.92 -0.53
N SER A 41 -3.81 -6.50 0.17
CA SER A 41 -4.00 -7.78 0.84
C SER A 41 -3.85 -7.62 2.33
N ARG A 42 -4.81 -8.13 3.07
CA ARG A 42 -4.70 -8.20 4.51
C ARG A 42 -3.56 -9.09 4.90
N GLY A 43 -3.38 -10.06 4.08
CA GLY A 43 -2.30 -10.94 4.16
C GLY A 43 -1.87 -11.32 5.49
N VAL A 44 -0.82 -11.73 5.36
CA VAL A 44 -0.01 -12.38 6.30
C VAL A 44 0.35 -11.51 7.45
N ASN A 45 0.30 -10.23 7.25
CA ASN A 45 0.83 -9.32 8.23
C ASN A 45 0.01 -9.19 9.48
N SER A 46 -1.25 -9.43 9.36
CA SER A 46 -2.11 -9.33 10.52
C SER A 46 -1.88 -10.47 11.48
N ALA A 47 -1.18 -11.50 11.03
CA ALA A 47 -0.98 -12.67 11.83
C ALA A 47 0.48 -12.91 12.18
N LEU A 48 1.31 -11.91 12.06
CA LEU A 48 2.71 -12.09 12.43
C LEU A 48 2.83 -12.33 13.92
N PRO A 49 3.23 -13.53 14.31
CA PRO A 49 3.44 -13.78 15.73
C PRO A 49 4.71 -13.08 16.16
N LYS A 50 4.71 -12.66 17.37
CA LYS A 50 5.92 -12.14 17.94
C LYS A 50 6.84 -13.27 18.31
N LEU A 51 8.08 -12.94 18.42
CA LEU A 51 9.03 -13.85 19.00
C LEU A 51 8.55 -14.21 20.39
N GLY A 52 8.53 -15.49 20.68
CA GLY A 52 8.01 -15.95 21.93
C GLY A 52 6.57 -16.39 21.87
N GLY A 53 5.97 -16.31 20.71
CA GLY A 53 4.65 -16.86 20.52
C GLY A 53 3.51 -15.95 20.93
N GLU A 54 3.82 -14.78 21.39
CA GLU A 54 2.77 -13.85 21.75
C GLU A 54 2.45 -12.92 20.58
N MET A 55 1.16 -12.63 20.45
CA MET A 55 0.73 -11.67 19.47
C MET A 55 0.73 -10.31 20.12
N GLU A 56 1.37 -9.37 19.46
CA GLU A 56 1.30 -8.03 19.96
C GLU A 56 -0.07 -7.47 19.61
N PRO A 57 -0.78 -6.91 20.57
CA PRO A 57 -2.05 -6.29 20.25
C PRO A 57 -1.78 -5.14 19.29
N VAL A 58 -2.34 -5.25 18.11
CA VAL A 58 -2.25 -4.18 17.16
C VAL A 58 -3.34 -3.20 17.49
N SER A 59 -2.97 -1.96 17.64
CA SER A 59 -3.92 -0.89 17.85
C SER A 59 -4.98 -0.98 16.75
N GLU A 60 -6.23 -0.76 17.08
CA GLU A 60 -7.30 -0.81 16.08
C GLU A 60 -7.05 0.13 14.93
N ASP A 61 -6.27 1.17 15.17
CA ASP A 61 -6.00 2.19 14.17
C ASP A 61 -4.79 1.89 13.33
N ARG A 62 -4.06 0.86 13.67
CA ARG A 62 -2.82 0.56 12.96
C ARG A 62 -2.72 -0.91 12.66
N TYR A 63 -2.77 -1.23 11.41
CA TYR A 63 -2.45 -2.59 11.01
C TYR A 63 -1.77 -2.54 9.66
N ARG A 64 -0.99 -3.58 9.43
CA ARG A 64 -0.19 -3.65 8.23
C ARG A 64 -0.86 -4.51 7.18
N MET A 65 -0.78 -4.03 5.97
CA MET A 65 -1.27 -4.77 4.83
C MET A 65 -0.18 -4.75 3.77
N MET A 66 -0.29 -5.64 2.80
CA MET A 66 0.61 -5.63 1.67
C MET A 66 -0.11 -5.03 0.49
N LEU A 67 0.57 -4.15 -0.19
CA LEU A 67 0.06 -3.54 -1.41
C LEU A 67 0.86 -4.08 -2.57
N TYR A 68 0.18 -4.76 -3.50
CA TYR A 68 0.80 -5.29 -4.70
C TYR A 68 0.55 -4.34 -5.85
N LEU A 69 1.58 -4.05 -6.59
CA LEU A 69 1.59 -2.99 -7.60
C LEU A 69 2.14 -3.54 -8.90
N PRO A 70 1.84 -2.87 -10.02
CA PRO A 70 2.44 -3.28 -11.29
C PRO A 70 3.95 -3.23 -11.23
N THR A 71 4.57 -4.09 -12.01
CA THR A 71 6.03 -4.13 -12.05
C THR A 71 6.58 -2.76 -12.43
N GLY A 72 7.69 -2.41 -11.83
CA GLY A 72 8.31 -1.11 -12.08
C GLY A 72 7.81 0.03 -11.22
N THR A 73 6.77 -0.20 -10.42
CA THR A 73 6.28 0.84 -9.51
C THR A 73 7.20 0.91 -8.30
N VAL A 74 7.64 2.10 -7.95
CA VAL A 74 8.54 2.29 -6.82
C VAL A 74 7.90 3.23 -5.81
N LEU A 75 7.69 2.73 -4.60
CA LEU A 75 7.25 3.54 -3.47
C LEU A 75 8.40 3.70 -2.50
N LEU A 76 8.47 4.84 -1.88
CA LEU A 76 9.47 5.10 -0.84
C LEU A 76 8.81 5.06 0.53
N ALA A 77 9.61 4.86 1.55
CA ALA A 77 9.12 4.93 2.91
C ALA A 77 8.56 6.33 3.16
N GLY A 78 7.38 6.40 3.73
CA GLY A 78 6.73 7.67 4.00
C GLY A 78 5.74 8.13 2.94
N ASP A 79 5.71 7.47 1.79
CA ASP A 79 4.71 7.81 0.77
C ASP A 79 3.33 7.51 1.31
N ARG A 80 2.39 8.40 1.06
CA ARG A 80 1.02 8.19 1.48
C ARG A 80 0.25 7.46 0.40
N VAL A 81 -0.57 6.53 0.83
CA VAL A 81 -1.39 5.75 -0.09
C VAL A 81 -2.84 5.82 0.33
N GLU A 82 -3.72 5.91 -0.67
CA GLU A 82 -5.15 5.80 -0.46
C GLU A 82 -5.65 4.76 -1.43
N VAL A 83 -6.08 3.63 -0.92
CA VAL A 83 -6.52 2.51 -1.75
C VAL A 83 -8.04 2.42 -1.70
N ARG A 84 -8.65 2.43 -2.87
CA ARG A 84 -10.10 2.26 -2.99
C ARG A 84 -10.39 0.80 -3.27
N ARG A 85 -11.20 0.23 -2.44
CA ARG A 85 -11.57 -1.16 -2.55
C ARG A 85 -13.00 -1.37 -2.08
N GLU A 86 -13.84 -1.82 -3.00
CA GLU A 86 -15.21 -2.20 -2.67
C GLU A 86 -15.96 -1.18 -1.81
N GLY A 87 -15.91 0.07 -2.22
CA GLY A 87 -16.65 1.11 -1.52
C GLY A 87 -15.96 1.64 -0.28
N GLN A 88 -14.73 1.23 -0.04
CA GLN A 88 -13.97 1.71 1.11
C GLN A 88 -12.66 2.35 0.65
N ILE A 89 -12.18 3.27 1.46
CA ILE A 89 -10.87 3.89 1.21
C ILE A 89 -9.97 3.55 2.39
N PHE A 90 -8.86 2.89 2.08
CA PHE A 90 -7.84 2.53 3.06
C PHE A 90 -6.71 3.53 2.92
N SER A 91 -6.46 4.29 3.98
CA SER A 91 -5.41 5.31 3.95
C SER A 91 -4.27 4.89 4.85
N GLY A 92 -3.06 5.04 4.36
CA GLY A 92 -1.91 4.64 5.14
C GLY A 92 -0.60 5.17 4.59
N ILE A 93 0.47 4.65 5.14
CA ILE A 93 1.83 5.08 4.81
C ILE A 93 2.65 3.88 4.41
N SER A 94 3.36 4.01 3.31
CA SER A 94 4.21 2.97 2.78
C SER A 94 5.52 2.89 3.56
N SER A 95 6.01 1.67 3.72
CA SER A 95 7.35 1.46 4.25
C SER A 95 8.39 1.28 3.14
N GLY A 96 7.97 1.48 1.90
CA GLY A 96 8.82 1.31 0.74
C GLY A 96 8.47 0.04 0.00
N SER A 97 8.76 0.00 -1.28
CA SER A 97 8.44 -1.15 -2.10
C SER A 97 9.67 -1.96 -2.45
N VAL A 98 9.44 -3.22 -2.76
CA VAL A 98 10.47 -4.13 -3.28
C VAL A 98 9.98 -4.59 -4.64
N GLY A 99 10.87 -4.53 -5.63
CA GLY A 99 10.53 -4.96 -6.97
C GLY A 99 10.81 -6.43 -7.17
N TYR A 100 9.90 -7.08 -7.88
CA TYR A 100 10.05 -8.46 -8.32
C TYR A 100 9.85 -8.50 -9.83
N PRO A 101 10.23 -9.56 -10.50
CA PRO A 101 10.09 -9.60 -11.97
C PRO A 101 8.67 -9.35 -12.48
N SER A 102 7.67 -9.78 -11.73
CA SER A 102 6.28 -9.70 -12.19
C SER A 102 5.45 -8.63 -11.49
N PHE A 103 5.94 -8.06 -10.41
CA PHE A 103 5.16 -7.10 -9.62
C PHE A 103 6.08 -6.35 -8.67
N ALA A 104 5.52 -5.39 -7.97
CA ALA A 104 6.18 -4.75 -6.85
C ALA A 104 5.29 -4.94 -5.63
N ALA A 105 5.87 -4.95 -4.45
CA ALA A 105 5.12 -5.11 -3.22
C ALA A 105 5.61 -4.12 -2.18
N ALA A 106 4.68 -3.49 -1.49
CA ALA A 106 5.00 -2.52 -0.44
C ALA A 106 4.21 -2.85 0.81
N GLY A 107 4.88 -2.78 1.94
CA GLY A 107 4.19 -2.83 3.21
C GLY A 107 3.53 -1.48 3.45
N VAL A 108 2.31 -1.50 3.92
CA VAL A 108 1.56 -0.27 4.19
C VAL A 108 0.98 -0.35 5.60
N GLU A 109 1.25 0.67 6.39
CA GLU A 109 0.61 0.80 7.68
C GLU A 109 -0.68 1.56 7.47
N ILE A 110 -1.80 0.88 7.66
CA ILE A 110 -3.11 1.47 7.45
C ILE A 110 -3.49 2.26 8.69
N GLN A 111 -3.82 3.51 8.51
CA GLN A 111 -4.16 4.42 9.59
C GLN A 111 -5.63 4.71 9.68
N GLU A 112 -6.34 4.58 8.58
CA GLU A 112 -7.76 4.89 8.56
C GLU A 112 -8.46 4.11 7.46
N VAL A 113 -9.65 3.64 7.76
CA VAL A 113 -10.53 3.02 6.76
C VAL A 113 -11.86 3.73 6.88
N LYS A 114 -12.36 4.25 5.77
CA LYS A 114 -13.64 4.95 5.76
C LYS A 114 -14.42 4.60 4.52
N PRO A 115 -15.73 4.79 4.55
CA PRO A 115 -16.52 4.54 3.36
C PRO A 115 -16.21 5.56 2.28
N GLU A 116 -16.25 5.12 1.06
CA GLU A 116 -16.07 5.98 -0.09
C GLU A 116 -17.38 6.71 -0.36
N GLY A 117 -17.29 7.99 -0.46
CA GLY A 117 -18.48 8.76 -0.73
C GLY A 117 -19.05 9.39 0.47
#